data_e4cb686cbe62920be60c0063574ec2cb
#
_entry.id   e4cb686cbe62920be60c0063574ec2cb
#
_cell.length_a   1.000
_cell.length_b   1.000
_cell.length_c   1.000
_cell.angle_alpha   90.00
_cell.angle_beta   90.00
_cell.angle_gamma   90.00
#
_symmetry.space_group_name_H-M   'P 1'
#
loop_
_entity.id
_entity.type
_entity.pdbx_description
1 polymer ?
#
loop_
_entity_poly.entity_id
_entity_poly.type
_entity_poly.pdbx_seq_one_letter_code
_entity_poly.pdbx_strand_id
1 'polypeptide(L)'
;NKIVDGDDVLTVMIYHGIGLKQSYYNDIDPRIDLRSVESESRMKELKSHGHKNLALTGFTKCDPLSSINQEKLNSFKLDQNLKTILYAPSFYPSSIEMLNQVFPELSYETNLIIKLHNFSWFQDKYKNQSKMMLELAEKNRNIFLVPRDDYNIIPYYYNADLLISDISSTIFEFLYLNRPIIMAECFNLRLKHKIFNKRFIKKMDLSRMESIDFVLRLEDPNNLISLVYHSLEYPKDLEQERLVAQREYLFKLDGKASYRMVNAIESKLIGSNN
;
A
#
# COMPACT_ATOMS: atom_id res chain seq x y z
N ASN A 1 -21.28 4.18 0.58
CA ASN A 1 -21.48 2.88 -0.08
C ASN A 1 -22.96 2.58 -0.08
N LYS A 2 -23.56 2.42 -1.28
CA LYS A 2 -24.92 1.89 -1.40
C LYS A 2 -24.79 0.38 -1.50
N ILE A 3 -25.21 -0.33 -0.46
CA ILE A 3 -25.36 -1.78 -0.49
C ILE A 3 -26.74 -2.03 -1.11
N VAL A 4 -26.80 -2.88 -2.11
CA VAL A 4 -28.06 -3.28 -2.73
C VAL A 4 -28.74 -4.26 -1.77
N ASP A 5 -29.90 -3.88 -1.23
CA ASP A 5 -30.73 -4.78 -0.44
C ASP A 5 -31.65 -5.55 -1.39
N GLY A 6 -31.53 -6.87 -1.39
CA GLY A 6 -32.39 -7.78 -2.11
C GLY A 6 -32.22 -9.19 -1.55
N ASP A 7 -33.29 -9.91 -1.32
CA ASP A 7 -33.26 -11.26 -0.72
C ASP A 7 -32.46 -12.26 -1.58
N ASP A 8 -32.25 -11.95 -2.87
CA ASP A 8 -31.53 -12.80 -3.82
C ASP A 8 -30.11 -12.32 -4.17
N VAL A 9 -29.55 -11.36 -3.43
CA VAL A 9 -28.25 -10.78 -3.73
C VAL A 9 -27.24 -11.06 -2.63
N LEU A 10 -26.16 -11.80 -2.96
CA LEU A 10 -25.02 -12.00 -2.07
C LEU A 10 -24.12 -10.76 -2.05
N THR A 11 -23.99 -10.13 -0.89
CA THR A 11 -23.11 -8.96 -0.69
C THR A 11 -21.75 -9.37 -0.19
N VAL A 12 -20.73 -9.13 -1.01
CA VAL A 12 -19.33 -9.52 -0.73
C VAL A 12 -18.48 -8.28 -0.51
N MET A 13 -17.70 -8.26 0.58
CA MET A 13 -16.76 -7.20 0.86
C MET A 13 -15.33 -7.67 0.63
N ILE A 14 -14.62 -6.97 -0.26
CA ILE A 14 -13.19 -7.14 -0.50
C ILE A 14 -12.49 -5.82 -0.15
N TYR A 15 -11.51 -5.87 0.72
CA TYR A 15 -10.74 -4.68 1.08
C TYR A 15 -9.75 -4.32 -0.03
N HIS A 16 -9.68 -3.01 -0.34
CA HIS A 16 -8.78 -2.48 -1.37
C HIS A 16 -7.35 -2.24 -0.89
N GLY A 17 -7.09 -2.38 0.40
CA GLY A 17 -5.78 -2.20 1.02
C GLY A 17 -5.73 -2.78 2.43
N ILE A 18 -4.53 -3.07 2.93
CA ILE A 18 -4.30 -3.52 4.29
C ILE A 18 -4.35 -2.30 5.22
N GLY A 19 -5.44 -2.16 5.95
CA GLY A 19 -5.76 -0.90 6.64
C GLY A 19 -5.04 -0.71 7.96
N LEU A 20 -4.67 0.55 8.21
CA LEU A 20 -4.14 1.08 9.48
C LEU A 20 -5.15 2.00 10.20
N LYS A 21 -6.45 1.77 10.01
CA LYS A 21 -7.51 2.62 10.58
C LYS A 21 -8.44 1.79 11.44
N GLN A 22 -8.86 2.34 12.57
CA GLN A 22 -9.84 1.72 13.48
C GLN A 22 -11.19 1.41 12.83
N SER A 23 -11.56 2.13 11.74
CA SER A 23 -12.78 1.85 11.00
C SER A 23 -12.84 0.44 10.41
N TYR A 24 -11.71 -0.22 10.16
CA TYR A 24 -11.69 -1.61 9.71
C TYR A 24 -12.30 -2.58 10.72
N TYR A 25 -12.22 -2.27 12.02
CA TYR A 25 -12.73 -3.08 13.11
C TYR A 25 -14.14 -2.67 13.54
N ASN A 26 -14.44 -1.37 13.44
CA ASN A 26 -15.67 -0.80 14.00
C ASN A 26 -16.84 -0.79 13.00
N ASP A 27 -16.56 -0.86 11.69
CA ASP A 27 -17.61 -0.83 10.66
C ASP A 27 -18.17 -2.25 10.43
N ILE A 28 -19.09 -2.66 11.32
CA ILE A 28 -19.82 -3.92 11.20
C ILE A 28 -21.15 -3.64 10.50
N ASP A 29 -21.26 -4.06 9.22
CA ASP A 29 -22.51 -3.97 8.47
C ASP A 29 -23.14 -5.38 8.38
N PRO A 30 -24.34 -5.59 8.95
CA PRO A 30 -25.03 -6.89 8.95
C PRO A 30 -25.44 -7.37 7.55
N ARG A 31 -25.52 -6.47 6.57
CA ARG A 31 -25.86 -6.78 5.18
C ARG A 31 -24.69 -7.39 4.39
N ILE A 32 -23.51 -7.50 4.99
CA ILE A 32 -22.37 -8.15 4.32
C ILE A 32 -22.41 -9.64 4.62
N ASP A 33 -22.68 -10.42 3.61
CA ASP A 33 -22.78 -11.88 3.68
C ASP A 33 -21.43 -12.58 3.72
N LEU A 34 -20.39 -11.96 3.13
CA LEU A 34 -19.03 -12.52 3.08
C LEU A 34 -17.98 -11.40 3.09
N ARG A 35 -16.94 -11.55 3.92
CA ARG A 35 -15.79 -10.64 3.99
C ARG A 35 -14.52 -11.40 3.66
N SER A 36 -13.79 -10.94 2.66
CA SER A 36 -12.41 -11.37 2.37
C SER A 36 -11.46 -10.84 3.45
N VAL A 37 -10.58 -11.70 3.95
CA VAL A 37 -9.59 -11.35 4.97
C VAL A 37 -8.19 -11.72 4.50
N GLU A 38 -7.27 -10.81 4.65
CA GLU A 38 -5.92 -10.89 4.09
C GLU A 38 -4.93 -11.71 4.94
N SER A 39 -5.18 -11.88 6.25
CA SER A 39 -4.29 -12.64 7.14
C SER A 39 -5.04 -13.31 8.30
N GLU A 40 -4.38 -14.29 8.93
CA GLU A 40 -4.91 -14.99 10.12
C GLU A 40 -5.02 -14.03 11.32
N SER A 41 -4.04 -13.15 11.48
CA SER A 41 -4.03 -12.11 12.51
C SER A 41 -5.23 -11.19 12.34
N ARG A 42 -5.47 -10.66 11.13
CA ARG A 42 -6.64 -9.83 10.85
C ARG A 42 -7.95 -10.59 11.08
N MET A 43 -8.02 -11.85 10.71
CA MET A 43 -9.21 -12.66 10.97
C MET A 43 -9.49 -12.78 12.47
N LYS A 44 -8.47 -13.03 13.30
CA LYS A 44 -8.60 -13.11 14.75
C LYS A 44 -9.09 -11.78 15.34
N GLU A 45 -8.49 -10.67 14.92
CA GLU A 45 -8.88 -9.32 15.34
C GLU A 45 -10.34 -8.99 14.96
N LEU A 46 -10.75 -9.24 13.71
CA LEU A 46 -12.12 -8.99 13.27
C LEU A 46 -13.13 -9.84 14.06
N LYS A 47 -12.83 -11.11 14.32
CA LYS A 47 -13.67 -11.98 15.16
C LYS A 47 -13.82 -11.42 16.58
N SER A 48 -12.75 -10.93 17.20
CA SER A 48 -12.79 -10.33 18.54
C SER A 48 -13.63 -9.05 18.61
N HIS A 49 -13.77 -8.33 17.49
CA HIS A 49 -14.66 -7.16 17.34
C HIS A 49 -16.09 -7.53 16.90
N GLY A 50 -16.44 -8.81 16.88
CA GLY A 50 -17.79 -9.29 16.58
C GLY A 50 -18.12 -9.44 15.11
N HIS A 51 -17.16 -9.31 14.20
CA HIS A 51 -17.38 -9.57 12.78
C HIS A 51 -17.67 -11.05 12.52
N LYS A 52 -18.66 -11.30 11.66
CA LYS A 52 -19.07 -12.62 11.19
C LYS A 52 -18.81 -12.75 9.69
N ASN A 53 -19.10 -13.93 9.14
CA ASN A 53 -19.02 -14.18 7.69
C ASN A 53 -17.62 -13.86 7.10
N LEU A 54 -16.56 -14.25 7.79
CA LEU A 54 -15.18 -14.00 7.40
C LEU A 54 -14.64 -15.19 6.58
N ALA A 55 -14.01 -14.92 5.45
CA ALA A 55 -13.26 -15.89 4.65
C ALA A 55 -11.77 -15.51 4.61
N LEU A 56 -10.90 -16.38 5.09
CA LEU A 56 -9.45 -16.21 5.00
C LEU A 56 -8.99 -16.54 3.58
N THR A 57 -8.88 -15.51 2.74
CA THR A 57 -8.55 -15.65 1.32
C THR A 57 -7.12 -15.30 0.99
N GLY A 58 -6.52 -14.41 1.77
CA GLY A 58 -5.33 -13.66 1.42
C GLY A 58 -5.69 -12.36 0.68
N PHE A 59 -4.68 -11.62 0.27
CA PHE A 59 -4.87 -10.31 -0.35
C PHE A 59 -4.89 -10.41 -1.87
N THR A 60 -6.08 -10.43 -2.46
CA THR A 60 -6.35 -10.70 -3.89
C THR A 60 -5.61 -9.75 -4.84
N LYS A 61 -5.39 -8.50 -4.44
CA LYS A 61 -4.68 -7.49 -5.23
C LYS A 61 -3.23 -7.90 -5.55
N CYS A 62 -2.60 -8.68 -4.68
CA CYS A 62 -1.20 -9.12 -4.84
C CYS A 62 -1.04 -10.41 -5.63
N ASP A 63 -2.13 -11.13 -5.98
CA ASP A 63 -2.04 -12.37 -6.76
C ASP A 63 -1.17 -12.26 -8.03
N PRO A 64 -1.27 -11.18 -8.83
CA PRO A 64 -0.46 -11.05 -10.03
C PRO A 64 1.05 -11.03 -9.77
N LEU A 65 1.50 -10.68 -8.54
CA LEU A 65 2.93 -10.65 -8.20
C LEU A 65 3.59 -12.03 -8.25
N SER A 66 2.81 -13.12 -8.13
CA SER A 66 3.31 -14.50 -8.23
C SER A 66 3.57 -14.98 -9.66
N SER A 67 3.01 -14.30 -10.67
CA SER A 67 2.97 -14.77 -12.06
C SER A 67 3.38 -13.72 -13.09
N ILE A 68 4.00 -12.61 -12.67
CA ILE A 68 4.41 -11.56 -13.61
C ILE A 68 5.54 -12.06 -14.49
N ASN A 69 5.30 -12.05 -15.81
CA ASN A 69 6.30 -12.31 -16.82
C ASN A 69 7.16 -11.06 -17.03
N GLN A 70 8.49 -11.20 -17.01
CA GLN A 70 9.46 -10.11 -17.16
C GLN A 70 9.27 -9.29 -18.45
N GLU A 71 8.72 -9.87 -19.51
CA GLU A 71 8.51 -9.17 -20.78
C GLU A 71 7.53 -7.99 -20.72
N LYS A 72 6.58 -7.98 -19.76
CA LYS A 72 5.65 -6.84 -19.56
C LYS A 72 6.29 -5.63 -18.88
N LEU A 73 7.51 -5.74 -18.41
CA LEU A 73 8.19 -4.77 -17.57
C LEU A 73 9.00 -3.75 -18.38
N ASN A 74 9.35 -4.08 -19.64
CA ASN A 74 10.14 -3.22 -20.52
C ASN A 74 9.36 -2.03 -21.13
N SER A 75 8.09 -1.82 -20.70
CA SER A 75 7.25 -0.71 -21.21
C SER A 75 7.58 0.66 -20.59
N PHE A 76 8.32 0.69 -19.50
CA PHE A 76 8.74 1.94 -18.87
C PHE A 76 10.08 2.40 -19.46
N LYS A 77 10.18 3.70 -19.78
CA LYS A 77 11.42 4.33 -20.26
C LYS A 77 12.41 4.54 -19.10
N LEU A 78 12.80 3.45 -18.44
CA LEU A 78 13.76 3.45 -17.35
C LEU A 78 15.13 3.03 -17.87
N ASP A 79 16.19 3.58 -17.30
CA ASP A 79 17.55 3.12 -17.55
C ASP A 79 17.77 1.75 -16.90
N GLN A 80 17.99 0.73 -17.72
CA GLN A 80 18.13 -0.66 -17.27
C GLN A 80 19.40 -0.90 -16.42
N ASN A 81 20.34 0.02 -16.45
CA ASN A 81 21.58 -0.06 -15.66
C ASN A 81 21.43 0.51 -14.25
N LEU A 82 20.33 1.24 -13.98
CA LEU A 82 20.09 1.87 -12.70
C LEU A 82 19.09 1.09 -11.85
N LYS A 83 19.28 1.12 -10.54
CA LYS A 83 18.31 0.62 -9.57
C LYS A 83 17.04 1.45 -9.61
N THR A 84 15.91 0.81 -9.41
CA THR A 84 14.59 1.43 -9.51
C THR A 84 13.94 1.57 -8.14
N ILE A 85 13.55 2.78 -7.82
CA ILE A 85 12.84 3.14 -6.59
C ILE A 85 11.39 3.44 -6.96
N LEU A 86 10.45 2.88 -6.21
CA LEU A 86 9.06 3.28 -6.26
C LEU A 86 8.73 4.21 -5.09
N TYR A 87 8.29 5.43 -5.40
CA TYR A 87 7.70 6.34 -4.43
C TYR A 87 6.18 6.31 -4.55
N ALA A 88 5.50 5.77 -3.53
CA ALA A 88 4.06 5.60 -3.49
C ALA A 88 3.46 6.24 -2.24
N PRO A 89 3.39 7.59 -2.18
CA PRO A 89 2.91 8.32 -1.00
C PRO A 89 1.41 8.22 -0.82
N SER A 90 0.95 8.46 0.41
CA SER A 90 -0.45 8.75 0.68
C SER A 90 -0.78 10.20 0.24
N PHE A 91 -2.09 10.50 0.18
CA PHE A 91 -2.53 11.89 -0.11
C PHE A 91 -2.50 12.77 1.15
N TYR A 92 -2.66 12.17 2.35
CA TYR A 92 -2.61 12.87 3.63
C TYR A 92 -2.61 11.92 4.84
N PRO A 93 -1.71 12.08 5.82
CA PRO A 93 -0.52 12.94 5.71
C PRO A 93 0.38 12.47 4.59
N SER A 94 1.22 13.35 4.05
CA SER A 94 2.07 13.03 2.91
C SER A 94 3.45 13.65 3.07
N SER A 95 4.46 12.91 2.62
CA SER A 95 5.86 13.35 2.57
C SER A 95 6.20 14.11 1.29
N ILE A 96 5.27 14.25 0.34
CA ILE A 96 5.53 14.86 -0.99
C ILE A 96 6.17 16.24 -0.86
N GLU A 97 5.63 17.11 -0.01
CA GLU A 97 6.10 18.48 0.16
C GLU A 97 7.53 18.54 0.74
N MET A 98 7.93 17.52 1.50
CA MET A 98 9.25 17.42 2.13
C MET A 98 10.26 16.78 1.19
N LEU A 99 9.88 15.72 0.47
CA LEU A 99 10.80 14.92 -0.34
C LEU A 99 11.00 15.47 -1.76
N ASN A 100 10.08 16.29 -2.25
CA ASN A 100 10.16 16.88 -3.59
C ASN A 100 11.51 17.53 -3.91
N GLN A 101 12.16 18.15 -2.93
CA GLN A 101 13.43 18.85 -3.13
C GLN A 101 14.64 17.91 -3.19
N VAL A 102 14.52 16.69 -2.65
CA VAL A 102 15.59 15.69 -2.58
C VAL A 102 15.59 14.77 -3.82
N PHE A 103 14.45 14.57 -4.44
CA PHE A 103 14.29 13.65 -5.58
C PHE A 103 15.14 13.97 -6.81
N PRO A 104 15.44 15.24 -7.17
CA PRO A 104 16.35 15.52 -8.28
C PRO A 104 17.73 14.89 -8.07
N GLU A 105 18.32 15.04 -6.88
CA GLU A 105 19.63 14.47 -6.56
C GLU A 105 19.57 12.94 -6.57
N LEU A 106 18.54 12.34 -5.96
CA LEU A 106 18.34 10.89 -5.96
C LEU A 106 18.27 10.31 -7.38
N SER A 107 17.63 11.02 -8.31
CA SER A 107 17.44 10.56 -9.69
C SER A 107 18.70 10.62 -10.58
N TYR A 108 19.83 11.12 -10.10
CA TYR A 108 21.07 11.08 -10.88
C TYR A 108 21.60 9.65 -11.02
N GLU A 109 21.47 8.83 -10.00
CA GLU A 109 22.02 7.46 -9.94
C GLU A 109 20.95 6.37 -9.78
N THR A 110 19.67 6.74 -9.83
CA THR A 110 18.56 5.80 -9.72
C THR A 110 17.41 6.18 -10.65
N ASN A 111 16.62 5.19 -11.02
CA ASN A 111 15.29 5.45 -11.56
C ASN A 111 14.31 5.71 -10.41
N LEU A 112 13.47 6.73 -10.53
CA LEU A 112 12.41 7.02 -9.58
C LEU A 112 11.04 6.94 -10.27
N ILE A 113 10.26 5.93 -9.92
CA ILE A 113 8.85 5.82 -10.30
C ILE A 113 8.01 6.49 -9.22
N ILE A 114 7.17 7.44 -9.59
CA ILE A 114 6.25 8.13 -8.68
C ILE A 114 4.82 7.70 -8.98
N LYS A 115 4.15 7.04 -8.03
CA LYS A 115 2.76 6.63 -8.13
C LYS A 115 1.91 7.35 -7.11
N LEU A 116 1.26 8.44 -7.53
CA LEU A 116 0.41 9.23 -6.64
C LEU A 116 -0.91 8.53 -6.31
N HIS A 117 -1.42 8.78 -5.13
CA HIS A 117 -2.79 8.40 -4.77
C HIS A 117 -3.79 9.19 -5.63
N ASN A 118 -4.93 8.58 -5.99
CA ASN A 118 -5.95 9.20 -6.84
C ASN A 118 -6.43 10.55 -6.32
N PHE A 119 -6.53 10.71 -5.00
CA PHE A 119 -6.95 11.99 -4.41
C PHE A 119 -5.97 13.13 -4.68
N SER A 120 -4.69 12.86 -4.87
CA SER A 120 -3.69 13.85 -5.28
C SER A 120 -3.94 14.38 -6.69
N TRP A 121 -4.64 13.61 -7.53
CA TRP A 121 -5.02 14.01 -8.89
C TRP A 121 -6.39 14.71 -8.95
N PHE A 122 -7.38 14.18 -8.23
CA PHE A 122 -8.79 14.53 -8.46
C PHE A 122 -9.43 15.39 -7.37
N GLN A 123 -8.83 15.52 -6.19
CA GLN A 123 -9.35 16.38 -5.14
C GLN A 123 -8.63 17.74 -5.11
N ASP A 124 -9.37 18.85 -5.25
CA ASP A 124 -8.82 20.21 -5.32
C ASP A 124 -7.84 20.54 -4.20
N LYS A 125 -8.14 20.08 -2.99
CA LYS A 125 -7.29 20.31 -1.80
C LYS A 125 -5.91 19.65 -1.86
N TYR A 126 -5.68 18.73 -2.82
CA TYR A 126 -4.43 17.98 -2.99
C TYR A 126 -3.80 18.17 -4.39
N LYS A 127 -4.42 18.93 -5.30
CA LYS A 127 -3.92 19.16 -6.66
C LYS A 127 -2.50 19.72 -6.72
N ASN A 128 -2.07 20.44 -5.66
CA ASN A 128 -0.70 20.93 -5.61
C ASN A 128 0.33 19.79 -5.62
N GLN A 129 0.00 18.63 -5.04
CA GLN A 129 0.87 17.44 -5.03
C GLN A 129 1.13 16.93 -6.44
N SER A 130 0.09 16.76 -7.26
CA SER A 130 0.26 16.32 -8.64
C SER A 130 0.99 17.35 -9.49
N LYS A 131 0.73 18.66 -9.30
CA LYS A 131 1.46 19.73 -9.99
C LYS A 131 2.96 19.69 -9.69
N MET A 132 3.34 19.58 -8.43
CA MET A 132 4.74 19.46 -8.02
C MET A 132 5.43 18.25 -8.67
N MET A 133 4.76 17.10 -8.69
CA MET A 133 5.34 15.88 -9.26
C MET A 133 5.41 15.91 -10.80
N LEU A 134 4.47 16.60 -11.47
CA LEU A 134 4.55 16.85 -12.91
C LEU A 134 5.78 17.72 -13.25
N GLU A 135 5.94 18.86 -12.58
CA GLU A 135 7.08 19.75 -12.79
C GLU A 135 8.43 19.06 -12.50
N LEU A 136 8.45 18.15 -11.50
CA LEU A 136 9.62 17.37 -11.17
C LEU A 136 9.98 16.38 -12.28
N ALA A 137 8.99 15.61 -12.75
CA ALA A 137 9.19 14.60 -13.79
C ALA A 137 9.58 15.22 -15.15
N GLU A 138 9.03 16.39 -15.49
CA GLU A 138 9.41 17.13 -16.71
C GLU A 138 10.88 17.54 -16.75
N LYS A 139 11.46 17.83 -15.58
CA LYS A 139 12.85 18.33 -15.46
C LYS A 139 13.88 17.24 -15.29
N ASN A 140 13.48 16.00 -14.97
CA ASN A 140 14.39 14.93 -14.58
C ASN A 140 14.09 13.66 -15.39
N ARG A 141 14.98 13.26 -16.28
CA ARG A 141 14.79 12.14 -17.23
C ARG A 141 14.60 10.77 -16.58
N ASN A 142 15.18 10.56 -15.37
CA ASN A 142 15.11 9.30 -14.64
C ASN A 142 13.94 9.29 -13.65
N ILE A 143 13.06 10.29 -13.70
CA ILE A 143 11.82 10.34 -12.90
C ILE A 143 10.63 10.03 -13.81
N PHE A 144 9.95 8.95 -13.54
CA PHE A 144 8.74 8.54 -14.23
C PHE A 144 7.51 8.75 -13.33
N LEU A 145 6.69 9.74 -13.66
CA LEU A 145 5.42 9.94 -13.00
C LEU A 145 4.34 9.08 -13.68
N VAL A 146 3.77 8.17 -12.92
CA VAL A 146 2.70 7.28 -13.40
C VAL A 146 1.48 8.09 -13.82
N PRO A 147 0.91 7.85 -15.02
CA PRO A 147 -0.28 8.55 -15.50
C PRO A 147 -1.46 8.46 -14.51
N ARG A 148 -2.26 9.52 -14.44
CA ARG A 148 -3.38 9.65 -13.48
C ARG A 148 -4.49 8.62 -13.66
N ASP A 149 -4.63 8.05 -14.85
CA ASP A 149 -5.61 7.05 -15.26
C ASP A 149 -5.09 5.61 -15.14
N ASP A 150 -3.81 5.43 -14.82
CA ASP A 150 -3.29 4.12 -14.44
C ASP A 150 -3.49 3.87 -12.94
N TYR A 151 -4.49 3.05 -12.61
CA TYR A 151 -4.84 2.70 -11.25
C TYR A 151 -4.09 1.49 -10.70
N ASN A 152 -3.40 0.72 -11.56
CA ASN A 152 -2.73 -0.51 -11.15
C ASN A 152 -1.32 -0.23 -10.65
N ILE A 153 -1.04 -0.50 -9.37
CA ILE A 153 0.30 -0.33 -8.78
C ILE A 153 1.19 -1.57 -8.97
N ILE A 154 0.62 -2.73 -9.27
CA ILE A 154 1.33 -4.01 -9.29
C ILE A 154 2.55 -4.03 -10.24
N PRO A 155 2.47 -3.52 -11.48
CA PRO A 155 3.63 -3.48 -12.38
C PRO A 155 4.79 -2.66 -11.79
N TYR A 156 4.48 -1.61 -11.03
CA TYR A 156 5.47 -0.74 -10.41
C TYR A 156 6.12 -1.38 -9.20
N TYR A 157 5.37 -2.15 -8.39
CA TYR A 157 5.95 -2.96 -7.31
C TYR A 157 7.00 -3.92 -7.84
N TYR A 158 6.67 -4.64 -8.92
CA TYR A 158 7.58 -5.64 -9.46
C TYR A 158 8.89 -5.04 -9.97
N ASN A 159 8.84 -3.85 -10.60
CA ASN A 159 10.03 -3.16 -11.12
C ASN A 159 10.89 -2.52 -10.03
N ALA A 160 10.35 -2.26 -8.85
CA ALA A 160 11.07 -1.53 -7.81
C ALA A 160 12.02 -2.43 -7.02
N ASP A 161 13.27 -2.04 -6.91
CA ASP A 161 14.23 -2.63 -5.97
C ASP A 161 13.96 -2.19 -4.52
N LEU A 162 13.34 -1.01 -4.35
CA LEU A 162 13.06 -0.36 -3.08
C LEU A 162 11.72 0.39 -3.15
N LEU A 163 10.92 0.31 -2.08
CA LEU A 163 9.73 1.15 -1.90
C LEU A 163 10.02 2.29 -0.92
N ILE A 164 9.65 3.51 -1.29
CA ILE A 164 9.46 4.63 -0.38
C ILE A 164 7.97 4.94 -0.30
N SER A 165 7.40 4.94 0.90
CA SER A 165 6.00 5.27 1.09
C SER A 165 5.75 5.97 2.42
N ASP A 166 4.64 6.66 2.53
CA ASP A 166 4.14 7.17 3.80
C ASP A 166 3.55 6.03 4.64
N ILE A 167 2.87 6.35 5.73
CA ILE A 167 2.08 5.39 6.52
C ILE A 167 0.86 4.98 5.68
N SER A 168 1.01 3.93 4.89
CA SER A 168 0.07 3.50 3.86
C SER A 168 0.00 1.97 3.77
N SER A 169 -1.09 1.45 3.19
CA SER A 169 -1.23 0.02 2.89
C SER A 169 -0.15 -0.52 1.95
N THR A 170 0.47 0.33 1.16
CA THR A 170 1.51 -0.05 0.19
C THR A 170 2.72 -0.71 0.84
N ILE A 171 3.08 -0.34 2.09
CA ILE A 171 4.18 -0.98 2.82
C ILE A 171 3.89 -2.47 3.11
N PHE A 172 2.64 -2.81 3.43
CA PHE A 172 2.24 -4.20 3.65
C PHE A 172 2.08 -4.98 2.35
N GLU A 173 1.59 -4.32 1.29
CA GLU A 173 1.45 -4.93 -0.03
C GLU A 173 2.83 -5.28 -0.63
N PHE A 174 3.82 -4.38 -0.46
CA PHE A 174 5.17 -4.57 -0.98
C PHE A 174 5.95 -5.68 -0.24
N LEU A 175 5.56 -6.02 0.98
CA LEU A 175 6.08 -7.19 1.70
C LEU A 175 6.02 -8.48 0.88
N TYR A 176 5.06 -8.59 -0.06
CA TYR A 176 4.96 -9.75 -0.96
C TYR A 176 6.29 -10.06 -1.67
N LEU A 177 7.08 -9.04 -1.98
CA LEU A 177 8.34 -9.14 -2.72
C LEU A 177 9.58 -9.32 -1.82
N ASN A 178 9.45 -9.19 -0.50
CA ASN A 178 10.55 -9.22 0.47
C ASN A 178 11.73 -8.29 0.11
N ARG A 179 11.41 -7.11 -0.47
CA ARG A 179 12.39 -6.09 -0.82
C ARG A 179 12.40 -4.96 0.22
N PRO A 180 13.48 -4.15 0.30
CA PRO A 180 13.58 -3.04 1.25
C PRO A 180 12.43 -2.04 1.16
N ILE A 181 12.06 -1.48 2.31
CA ILE A 181 11.00 -0.47 2.44
C ILE A 181 11.53 0.67 3.31
N ILE A 182 11.38 1.90 2.83
CA ILE A 182 11.56 3.12 3.62
C ILE A 182 10.19 3.72 3.88
N MET A 183 9.81 3.87 5.15
CA MET A 183 8.59 4.55 5.56
C MET A 183 8.90 6.00 5.91
N ALA A 184 8.38 6.92 5.10
CA ALA A 184 8.54 8.35 5.31
C ALA A 184 7.57 8.84 6.41
N GLU A 185 8.13 9.37 7.48
CA GLU A 185 7.41 9.98 8.61
C GLU A 185 7.61 11.50 8.63
N CYS A 186 8.36 12.05 7.67
CA CYS A 186 8.61 13.46 7.46
C CYS A 186 7.45 14.12 6.69
N PHE A 187 6.42 14.58 7.37
CA PHE A 187 5.26 15.23 6.75
C PHE A 187 4.76 16.44 7.51
N ASN A 188 4.19 17.40 6.78
CA ASN A 188 3.54 18.57 7.36
C ASN A 188 2.08 18.28 7.69
N LEU A 189 1.77 18.22 8.98
CA LEU A 189 0.38 18.17 9.43
C LEU A 189 -0.31 19.52 9.23
N ARG A 190 -1.57 19.50 8.78
CA ARG A 190 -2.41 20.70 8.76
C ARG A 190 -2.56 21.29 10.15
N LEU A 191 -2.67 22.60 10.24
CA LEU A 191 -2.73 23.34 11.51
C LEU A 191 -3.78 22.75 12.48
N LYS A 192 -4.96 22.39 11.98
CA LYS A 192 -6.01 21.72 12.78
C LYS A 192 -5.59 20.38 13.36
N HIS A 193 -4.73 19.63 12.68
CA HIS A 193 -4.23 18.32 13.14
C HIS A 193 -3.01 18.47 14.04
N LYS A 194 -2.25 19.55 13.89
CA LYS A 194 -1.22 19.94 14.87
C LYS A 194 -1.86 20.31 16.22
N ILE A 195 -2.99 21.03 16.18
CA ILE A 195 -3.71 21.48 17.40
C ILE A 195 -4.55 20.34 18.01
N PHE A 196 -5.21 19.50 17.19
CA PHE A 196 -6.08 18.42 17.61
C PHE A 196 -5.47 17.03 17.34
N ASN A 197 -4.20 16.88 17.62
CA ASN A 197 -3.44 15.64 17.35
C ASN A 197 -4.14 14.38 17.91
N LYS A 198 -4.72 14.46 19.12
CA LYS A 198 -5.47 13.36 19.75
C LYS A 198 -6.62 12.82 18.88
N ARG A 199 -7.31 13.67 18.11
CA ARG A 199 -8.40 13.23 17.21
C ARG A 199 -7.88 12.53 15.95
N PHE A 200 -6.70 12.92 15.47
CA PHE A 200 -6.06 12.27 14.34
C PHE A 200 -5.53 10.89 14.74
N ILE A 201 -4.79 10.84 15.84
CA ILE A 201 -4.21 9.60 16.41
C ILE A 201 -5.30 8.57 16.72
N LYS A 202 -6.43 9.00 17.33
CA LYS A 202 -7.54 8.10 17.67
C LYS A 202 -8.15 7.35 16.45
N LYS A 203 -7.95 7.84 15.24
CA LYS A 203 -8.43 7.19 13.99
C LYS A 203 -7.46 6.15 13.45
N MET A 204 -6.23 6.16 13.93
CA MET A 204 -5.18 5.24 13.48
C MET A 204 -5.13 4.02 14.41
N ASP A 205 -4.74 2.91 13.85
CA ASP A 205 -4.42 1.71 14.60
C ASP A 205 -2.97 1.82 15.12
N LEU A 206 -2.83 2.40 16.31
CA LEU A 206 -1.52 2.67 16.91
C LEU A 206 -0.75 1.40 17.19
N SER A 207 -1.41 0.34 17.67
CA SER A 207 -0.74 -0.92 17.98
C SER A 207 -0.12 -1.54 16.73
N ARG A 208 -0.83 -1.48 15.61
CA ARG A 208 -0.31 -1.95 14.33
C ARG A 208 0.77 -1.03 13.77
N MET A 209 0.70 0.26 14.00
CA MET A 209 1.76 1.20 13.60
C MET A 209 3.05 1.00 14.40
N GLU A 210 2.95 0.74 15.69
CA GLU A 210 4.08 0.45 16.59
C GLU A 210 4.75 -0.88 16.25
N SER A 211 3.99 -1.87 15.74
CA SER A 211 4.50 -3.17 15.33
C SER A 211 5.20 -3.19 13.95
N ILE A 212 5.28 -2.03 13.26
CA ILE A 212 6.01 -1.91 11.99
C ILE A 212 7.51 -1.79 12.29
N ASP A 213 8.20 -2.92 12.34
CA ASP A 213 9.65 -3.05 12.61
C ASP A 213 10.46 -3.50 11.37
N PHE A 214 9.78 -3.80 10.29
CA PHE A 214 10.32 -4.34 9.04
C PHE A 214 10.68 -3.28 7.99
N VAL A 215 10.69 -1.99 8.36
CA VAL A 215 10.96 -0.84 7.48
C VAL A 215 12.07 0.04 8.07
N LEU A 216 12.83 0.72 7.23
CA LEU A 216 13.63 1.86 7.68
C LEU A 216 12.74 3.10 7.77
N ARG A 217 12.87 3.86 8.87
CA ARG A 217 12.07 5.07 9.12
C ARG A 217 12.83 6.31 8.67
N LEU A 218 12.18 7.17 7.89
CA LEU A 218 12.70 8.45 7.44
C LEU A 218 11.96 9.59 8.15
N GLU A 219 12.58 10.12 9.19
CA GLU A 219 12.04 11.26 9.96
C GLU A 219 12.56 12.61 9.42
N ASP A 220 13.82 12.67 8.98
CA ASP A 220 14.44 13.84 8.37
C ASP A 220 14.63 13.62 6.85
N PRO A 221 14.01 14.45 5.99
CA PRO A 221 14.17 14.37 4.54
C PRO A 221 15.62 14.36 4.06
N ASN A 222 16.53 15.03 4.78
CA ASN A 222 17.95 15.10 4.41
C ASN A 222 18.65 13.74 4.48
N ASN A 223 18.11 12.79 5.22
CA ASN A 223 18.65 11.44 5.32
C ASN A 223 18.16 10.49 4.22
N LEU A 224 17.28 10.94 3.31
CA LEU A 224 16.69 10.08 2.28
C LEU A 224 17.76 9.40 1.42
N ILE A 225 18.69 10.17 0.89
CA ILE A 225 19.71 9.65 -0.04
C ILE A 225 20.57 8.58 0.62
N SER A 226 21.04 8.84 1.85
CA SER A 226 21.85 7.87 2.60
C SER A 226 21.06 6.59 2.91
N LEU A 227 19.78 6.69 3.30
CA LEU A 227 18.94 5.53 3.56
C LEU A 227 18.66 4.72 2.30
N VAL A 228 18.47 5.39 1.16
CA VAL A 228 18.24 4.71 -0.12
C VAL A 228 19.48 3.94 -0.54
N TYR A 229 20.67 4.57 -0.53
CA TYR A 229 21.91 3.88 -0.90
C TYR A 229 22.21 2.72 0.03
N HIS A 230 22.03 2.91 1.33
CA HIS A 230 22.17 1.83 2.30
C HIS A 230 21.23 0.65 1.96
N SER A 231 19.96 0.94 1.72
CA SER A 231 18.95 -0.10 1.40
C SER A 231 19.24 -0.86 0.11
N LEU A 232 19.80 -0.18 -0.90
CA LEU A 232 20.16 -0.78 -2.18
C LEU A 232 21.45 -1.59 -2.11
N GLU A 233 22.41 -1.18 -1.27
CA GLU A 233 23.66 -1.89 -1.03
C GLU A 233 23.47 -3.09 -0.10
N TYR A 234 22.62 -2.96 0.93
CA TYR A 234 22.33 -4.00 1.92
C TYR A 234 20.86 -4.42 1.89
N PRO A 235 20.34 -4.98 0.78
CA PRO A 235 18.91 -5.27 0.63
C PRO A 235 18.38 -6.36 1.59
N LYS A 236 19.30 -7.09 2.25
CA LYS A 236 18.96 -8.11 3.25
C LYS A 236 18.81 -7.55 4.67
N ASP A 237 19.12 -6.29 4.89
CA ASP A 237 18.82 -5.66 6.17
C ASP A 237 17.32 -5.69 6.42
N LEU A 238 16.91 -6.05 7.63
CA LEU A 238 15.51 -6.30 8.03
C LEU A 238 14.80 -7.39 7.19
N GLU A 239 15.54 -8.30 6.52
CA GLU A 239 14.92 -9.39 5.75
C GLU A 239 14.11 -10.33 6.64
N GLN A 240 14.62 -10.66 7.83
CA GLN A 240 13.94 -11.54 8.77
C GLN A 240 12.69 -10.89 9.34
N GLU A 241 12.74 -9.60 9.65
CA GLU A 241 11.59 -8.80 10.09
C GLU A 241 10.53 -8.75 9.00
N ARG A 242 10.92 -8.54 7.72
CA ARG A 242 9.97 -8.62 6.59
C ARG A 242 9.36 -10.01 6.43
N LEU A 243 10.12 -11.09 6.60
CA LEU A 243 9.59 -12.46 6.53
C LEU A 243 8.63 -12.77 7.70
N VAL A 244 8.88 -12.23 8.89
CA VAL A 244 7.92 -12.30 10.01
C VAL A 244 6.66 -11.54 9.68
N ALA A 245 6.79 -10.29 9.20
CA ALA A 245 5.67 -9.45 8.80
C ALA A 245 4.84 -10.07 7.65
N GLN A 246 5.47 -10.73 6.67
CA GLN A 246 4.73 -11.48 5.65
C GLN A 246 3.78 -12.51 6.26
N ARG A 247 4.26 -13.30 7.24
CA ARG A 247 3.43 -14.32 7.91
C ARG A 247 2.31 -13.71 8.75
N GLU A 248 2.57 -12.54 9.33
CA GLU A 248 1.60 -11.84 10.16
C GLU A 248 0.50 -11.16 9.33
N TYR A 249 0.90 -10.45 8.26
CA TYR A 249 -0.01 -9.57 7.52
C TYR A 249 -0.53 -10.13 6.21
N LEU A 250 0.06 -11.22 5.70
CA LEU A 250 -0.32 -11.83 4.43
C LEU A 250 -0.56 -13.34 4.59
N PHE A 251 -1.67 -13.81 4.04
CA PHE A 251 -1.98 -15.24 4.04
C PHE A 251 -1.63 -15.87 2.70
N LYS A 252 -0.67 -16.81 2.69
CA LYS A 252 -0.22 -17.58 1.51
C LYS A 252 0.13 -16.69 0.30
N LEU A 253 1.41 -16.53 0.05
CA LEU A 253 1.92 -15.74 -1.10
C LEU A 253 2.00 -16.62 -2.38
N ASP A 254 0.92 -17.32 -2.70
CA ASP A 254 0.84 -18.34 -3.76
C ASP A 254 0.07 -17.89 -5.01
N GLY A 255 -0.34 -16.61 -5.07
CA GLY A 255 -1.10 -16.05 -6.18
C GLY A 255 -2.52 -16.61 -6.33
N LYS A 256 -3.07 -17.23 -5.30
CA LYS A 256 -4.38 -17.90 -5.33
C LYS A 256 -5.41 -17.29 -4.38
N ALA A 257 -5.22 -16.07 -3.91
CA ALA A 257 -6.17 -15.41 -3.02
C ALA A 257 -7.52 -15.19 -3.71
N SER A 258 -7.51 -14.77 -4.98
CA SER A 258 -8.72 -14.61 -5.79
C SER A 258 -9.45 -15.94 -6.00
N TYR A 259 -8.73 -17.03 -6.24
CA TYR A 259 -9.33 -18.36 -6.35
C TYR A 259 -10.00 -18.78 -5.04
N ARG A 260 -9.34 -18.59 -3.90
CA ARG A 260 -9.94 -18.86 -2.58
C ARG A 260 -11.18 -18.01 -2.32
N MET A 261 -11.17 -16.76 -2.82
CA MET A 261 -12.33 -15.87 -2.71
C MET A 261 -13.53 -16.39 -3.52
N VAL A 262 -13.31 -16.81 -4.78
CA VAL A 262 -14.35 -17.39 -5.63
C VAL A 262 -14.95 -18.63 -4.99
N ASN A 263 -14.12 -19.55 -4.48
CA ASN A 263 -14.60 -20.75 -3.78
C ASN A 263 -15.44 -20.42 -2.54
N ALA A 264 -15.05 -19.38 -1.79
CA ALA A 264 -15.83 -18.93 -0.63
C ALA A 264 -17.21 -18.35 -1.03
N ILE A 265 -17.28 -17.63 -2.14
CA ILE A 265 -18.54 -17.12 -2.72
C ILE A 265 -19.43 -18.29 -3.15
N GLU A 266 -18.91 -19.23 -3.92
CA GLU A 266 -19.64 -20.40 -4.40
C GLU A 266 -20.18 -21.23 -3.24
N SER A 267 -19.36 -21.49 -2.22
CA SER A 267 -19.78 -22.22 -1.01
C SER A 267 -20.93 -21.51 -0.28
N LYS A 268 -20.90 -20.16 -0.24
CA LYS A 268 -21.96 -19.38 0.40
C LYS A 268 -23.26 -19.43 -0.40
N LEU A 269 -23.20 -19.35 -1.73
CA LEU A 269 -24.37 -19.46 -2.63
C LEU A 269 -25.05 -20.83 -2.52
N ILE A 270 -24.27 -21.92 -2.50
CA ILE A 270 -24.81 -23.29 -2.35
C ILE A 270 -25.47 -23.46 -0.97
N GLY A 271 -24.84 -22.94 0.09
CA GLY A 271 -25.38 -23.04 1.45
C GLY A 271 -26.63 -22.18 1.70
N SER A 272 -26.88 -21.17 0.86
CA SER A 272 -28.10 -20.33 0.93
C SER A 272 -29.31 -20.97 0.23
N ASN A 273 -29.09 -22.00 -0.61
CA ASN A 273 -30.12 -22.71 -1.36
C ASN A 273 -30.60 -23.99 -0.66
N ASN A 274 -30.08 -24.31 0.53
CA ASN A 274 -30.52 -25.39 1.40
C ASN A 274 -31.10 -24.83 2.71
#